data_9bf68344c4ba16d8e8209fbeb32affdf
#
_entry.id   9bf68344c4ba16d8e8209fbeb32affdf
#
_cell.length_a   1.000
_cell.length_b   1.000
_cell.length_c   1.000
_cell.angle_alpha   90.00
_cell.angle_beta   90.00
_cell.angle_gamma   90.00
#
_symmetry.space_group_name_H-M   'P 1'
#
loop_
_entity.id
_entity.type
_entity.pdbx_description
1 polymer ?
#
loop_
_entity_poly.entity_id
_entity_poly.type
_entity_poly.pdbx_seq_one_letter_code
_entity_poly.pdbx_strand_id
1 'polypeptide(L)'
;MLEINLKQLESFVATVEHSGFTAAAAALYLTQSTVSAHVSALEQTLGVPLLVRGARRPVTLTPEGQNVYAQAREILNRCERLQALGPAEQPPLRLGASTAPGQGLLPELLTGFLQRCPDSRYVLLRGDSARIHSLMLDSRVHLGFVGAAMDPRRFVYHPIANDRLVLIAPNREPYPTLQRQGVSGLTLLTQQPLIRREPASGTRQSLEDYLRRSGIAADRLHSVAEIDTPEDVKAAVQRGLGVAVISALAVQEELAAGKLLSFDLDRSGVFRRIYLAWPAGCPLTAAERRFADYVLSHAESE
;
A
#
# COMPACT_ATOMS: atom_id res chain seq x y z
N MET A 1 22.59 6.39 -31.55
CA MET A 1 23.04 7.05 -30.29
C MET A 1 21.77 7.37 -29.50
N LEU A 2 21.78 7.22 -28.17
CA LEU A 2 20.61 7.63 -27.36
C LEU A 2 20.55 9.16 -27.32
N GLU A 3 19.41 9.71 -27.79
CA GLU A 3 19.17 11.17 -27.83
C GLU A 3 18.45 11.71 -26.59
N ILE A 4 17.92 10.80 -25.74
CA ILE A 4 17.22 11.17 -24.51
C ILE A 4 18.23 11.53 -23.42
N ASN A 5 18.03 12.70 -22.80
CA ASN A 5 18.87 13.19 -21.69
C ASN A 5 18.17 12.99 -20.34
N LEU A 6 18.90 12.52 -19.33
CA LEU A 6 18.37 12.31 -17.98
C LEU A 6 17.76 13.59 -17.37
N LYS A 7 18.36 14.77 -17.63
CA LYS A 7 17.80 16.05 -17.15
C LYS A 7 16.44 16.39 -17.76
N GLN A 8 16.18 15.95 -18.99
CA GLN A 8 14.89 16.11 -19.63
C GLN A 8 13.84 15.20 -18.96
N LEU A 9 14.19 13.94 -18.68
CA LEU A 9 13.34 13.01 -17.94
C LEU A 9 13.04 13.53 -16.53
N GLU A 10 14.05 14.03 -15.81
CA GLU A 10 13.91 14.60 -14.48
C GLU A 10 12.97 15.81 -14.47
N SER A 11 13.17 16.74 -15.42
CA SER A 11 12.29 17.92 -15.57
C SER A 11 10.86 17.56 -15.92
N PHE A 12 10.65 16.55 -16.77
CA PHE A 12 9.33 16.07 -17.14
C PHE A 12 8.63 15.41 -15.92
N VAL A 13 9.31 14.50 -15.23
CA VAL A 13 8.77 13.83 -14.04
C VAL A 13 8.44 14.84 -12.96
N ALA A 14 9.33 15.78 -12.65
CA ALA A 14 9.08 16.83 -11.66
C ALA A 14 7.89 17.71 -12.04
N THR A 15 7.71 18.02 -13.34
CA THR A 15 6.56 18.83 -13.83
C THR A 15 5.22 18.12 -13.53
N VAL A 16 5.18 16.82 -13.69
CA VAL A 16 3.99 15.99 -13.38
C VAL A 16 3.75 15.90 -11.87
N GLU A 17 4.77 15.58 -11.09
CA GLU A 17 4.67 15.37 -9.64
C GLU A 17 4.31 16.63 -8.87
N HIS A 18 4.82 17.76 -9.29
CA HIS A 18 4.51 19.08 -8.71
C HIS A 18 3.36 19.81 -9.39
N SER A 19 2.65 19.14 -10.33
CA SER A 19 1.48 19.65 -11.02
C SER A 19 1.71 20.99 -11.73
N GLY A 20 2.96 21.29 -12.14
CA GLY A 20 3.27 22.53 -12.85
C GLY A 20 4.75 22.84 -13.03
N PHE A 21 5.07 23.61 -14.06
CA PHE A 21 6.44 23.99 -14.44
C PHE A 21 7.15 24.85 -13.39
N THR A 22 6.43 25.79 -12.76
CA THR A 22 7.01 26.69 -11.74
C THR A 22 7.38 25.93 -10.47
N ALA A 23 6.51 25.03 -10.01
CA ALA A 23 6.77 24.23 -8.82
C ALA A 23 7.88 23.20 -9.07
N ALA A 24 7.91 22.59 -10.28
CA ALA A 24 9.00 21.71 -10.69
C ALA A 24 10.34 22.45 -10.76
N ALA A 25 10.37 23.67 -11.29
CA ALA A 25 11.57 24.49 -11.36
C ALA A 25 12.12 24.81 -9.96
N ALA A 26 11.26 25.16 -9.02
CA ALA A 26 11.64 25.38 -7.62
C ALA A 26 12.22 24.10 -6.97
N ALA A 27 11.58 22.94 -7.20
CA ALA A 27 12.05 21.66 -6.67
C ALA A 27 13.40 21.22 -7.24
N LEU A 28 13.68 21.56 -8.50
CA LEU A 28 14.94 21.20 -9.19
C LEU A 28 16.02 22.29 -9.11
N TYR A 29 15.76 23.41 -8.43
CA TYR A 29 16.66 24.58 -8.38
C TYR A 29 17.01 25.12 -9.79
N LEU A 30 16.03 25.11 -10.70
CA LEU A 30 16.14 25.59 -12.08
C LEU A 30 15.18 26.77 -12.33
N THR A 31 15.33 27.42 -13.49
CA THR A 31 14.32 28.38 -13.97
C THR A 31 13.16 27.67 -14.63
N GLN A 32 11.96 28.27 -14.60
CA GLN A 32 10.78 27.71 -15.26
C GLN A 32 11.00 27.55 -16.78
N SER A 33 11.71 28.49 -17.41
CA SER A 33 12.09 28.41 -18.82
C SER A 33 12.98 27.21 -19.14
N THR A 34 13.92 26.88 -18.26
CA THR A 34 14.79 25.71 -18.40
C THR A 34 13.98 24.41 -18.32
N VAL A 35 13.09 24.27 -17.33
CA VAL A 35 12.21 23.10 -17.21
C VAL A 35 11.32 22.95 -18.43
N SER A 36 10.73 24.07 -18.90
CA SER A 36 9.90 24.07 -20.12
C SER A 36 10.70 23.66 -21.36
N ALA A 37 11.93 24.15 -21.51
CA ALA A 37 12.81 23.79 -22.62
C ALA A 37 13.17 22.29 -22.59
N HIS A 38 13.47 21.72 -21.40
CA HIS A 38 13.76 20.30 -21.24
C HIS A 38 12.57 19.43 -21.64
N VAL A 39 11.36 19.76 -21.19
CA VAL A 39 10.15 19.02 -21.53
C VAL A 39 9.85 19.10 -23.02
N SER A 40 9.95 20.31 -23.61
CA SER A 40 9.74 20.49 -25.05
C SER A 40 10.77 19.72 -25.88
N ALA A 41 12.04 19.70 -25.47
CA ALA A 41 13.06 18.92 -26.15
C ALA A 41 12.80 17.41 -26.05
N LEU A 42 12.30 16.92 -24.91
CA LEU A 42 11.88 15.53 -24.77
C LEU A 42 10.72 15.17 -25.70
N GLU A 43 9.69 16.02 -25.76
CA GLU A 43 8.56 15.85 -26.69
C GLU A 43 9.02 15.83 -28.16
N GLN A 44 9.96 16.70 -28.53
CA GLN A 44 10.56 16.71 -29.87
C GLN A 44 11.35 15.44 -30.18
N THR A 45 12.17 14.97 -29.23
CA THR A 45 12.95 13.74 -29.40
C THR A 45 12.06 12.50 -29.55
N LEU A 46 10.94 12.46 -28.82
CA LEU A 46 9.98 11.36 -28.87
C LEU A 46 8.96 11.50 -30.02
N GLY A 47 8.81 12.68 -30.59
CA GLY A 47 7.85 12.98 -31.66
C GLY A 47 6.38 12.99 -31.22
N VAL A 48 6.11 13.03 -29.91
CA VAL A 48 4.75 13.01 -29.36
C VAL A 48 4.60 14.00 -28.20
N PRO A 49 3.44 14.65 -28.05
CA PRO A 49 3.16 15.49 -26.89
C PRO A 49 2.95 14.62 -25.65
N LEU A 50 3.59 14.98 -24.54
CA LEU A 50 3.50 14.28 -23.26
C LEU A 50 2.51 14.94 -22.31
N LEU A 51 2.31 16.27 -22.47
CA LEU A 51 1.46 17.08 -21.61
C LEU A 51 0.31 17.69 -22.41
N VAL A 52 -0.88 17.71 -21.81
CA VAL A 52 -2.02 18.44 -22.37
C VAL A 52 -1.81 19.92 -22.14
N ARG A 53 -1.69 20.70 -23.22
CA ARG A 53 -1.51 22.15 -23.15
C ARG A 53 -2.86 22.85 -22.91
N GLY A 54 -2.96 23.64 -21.83
CA GLY A 54 -4.13 24.45 -21.52
C GLY A 54 -3.80 25.56 -20.52
N ALA A 55 -4.17 26.81 -20.85
CA ALA A 55 -3.72 28.03 -20.17
C ALA A 55 -4.24 28.20 -18.70
N ARG A 56 -5.09 27.33 -18.17
CA ARG A 56 -5.72 27.49 -16.83
C ARG A 56 -6.01 26.16 -16.10
N ARG A 57 -5.35 25.04 -16.46
CA ARG A 57 -5.57 23.74 -15.81
C ARG A 57 -4.26 23.21 -15.22
N PRO A 58 -4.29 22.44 -14.13
CA PRO A 58 -3.11 21.72 -13.68
C PRO A 58 -2.58 20.86 -14.84
N VAL A 59 -1.27 20.66 -14.87
CA VAL A 59 -0.60 19.83 -15.87
C VAL A 59 -1.20 18.43 -15.84
N THR A 60 -1.69 17.98 -16.99
CA THR A 60 -2.24 16.62 -17.16
C THR A 60 -1.45 15.88 -18.24
N LEU A 61 -1.27 14.58 -18.06
CA LEU A 61 -0.57 13.73 -19.01
C LEU A 61 -1.48 13.35 -20.21
N THR A 62 -0.87 13.25 -21.38
CA THR A 62 -1.48 12.52 -22.51
C THR A 62 -1.39 11.00 -22.25
N PRO A 63 -2.09 10.13 -23.02
CA PRO A 63 -1.89 8.69 -22.95
C PRO A 63 -0.44 8.27 -23.17
N GLU A 64 0.25 8.89 -24.13
CA GLU A 64 1.69 8.70 -24.40
C GLU A 64 2.52 9.21 -23.23
N GLY A 65 2.15 10.37 -22.68
CA GLY A 65 2.79 10.95 -21.49
C GLY A 65 2.70 10.04 -20.27
N GLN A 66 1.61 9.32 -20.07
CA GLN A 66 1.49 8.33 -18.99
C GLN A 66 2.50 7.19 -19.12
N ASN A 67 2.64 6.66 -20.35
CA ASN A 67 3.61 5.60 -20.63
C ASN A 67 5.05 6.09 -20.44
N VAL A 68 5.37 7.28 -20.98
CA VAL A 68 6.70 7.89 -20.85
C VAL A 68 7.01 8.22 -19.40
N TYR A 69 6.03 8.71 -18.63
CA TYR A 69 6.18 8.99 -17.19
C TYR A 69 6.59 7.75 -16.40
N ALA A 70 5.89 6.63 -16.60
CA ALA A 70 6.22 5.37 -15.92
C ALA A 70 7.64 4.92 -16.23
N GLN A 71 8.06 4.95 -17.50
CA GLN A 71 9.41 4.55 -17.91
C GLN A 71 10.48 5.55 -17.44
N ALA A 72 10.22 6.85 -17.52
CA ALA A 72 11.13 7.88 -17.02
C ALA A 72 11.40 7.73 -15.52
N ARG A 73 10.35 7.46 -14.74
CA ARG A 73 10.47 7.15 -13.30
C ARG A 73 11.37 5.94 -13.05
N GLU A 74 11.17 4.87 -13.81
CA GLU A 74 12.00 3.66 -13.68
C GLU A 74 13.47 3.94 -14.01
N ILE A 75 13.75 4.67 -15.09
CA ILE A 75 15.12 5.04 -15.49
C ILE A 75 15.77 5.89 -14.41
N LEU A 76 15.10 6.94 -13.93
CA LEU A 76 15.65 7.83 -12.89
C LEU A 76 15.91 7.08 -11.59
N ASN A 77 15.01 6.19 -11.18
CA ASN A 77 15.22 5.36 -10.00
C ASN A 77 16.44 4.43 -10.16
N ARG A 78 16.64 3.84 -11.34
CA ARG A 78 17.83 3.02 -11.61
C ARG A 78 19.12 3.87 -11.52
N CYS A 79 19.07 5.12 -11.97
CA CYS A 79 20.19 6.06 -11.80
C CYS A 79 20.44 6.41 -10.33
N GLU A 80 19.38 6.71 -9.55
CA GLU A 80 19.49 6.93 -8.10
C GLU A 80 20.12 5.72 -7.38
N ARG A 81 19.71 4.51 -7.76
CA ARG A 81 20.29 3.25 -7.22
C ARG A 81 21.76 3.06 -7.58
N LEU A 82 22.17 3.45 -8.77
CA LEU A 82 23.60 3.45 -9.15
C LEU A 82 24.40 4.43 -8.30
N GLN A 83 23.87 5.63 -8.04
CA GLN A 83 24.49 6.61 -7.15
C GLN A 83 24.61 6.10 -5.71
N ALA A 84 23.60 5.34 -5.24
CA ALA A 84 23.60 4.73 -3.91
C ALA A 84 24.64 3.61 -3.72
N LEU A 85 25.30 3.13 -4.78
CA LEU A 85 26.42 2.19 -4.68
C LEU A 85 27.73 2.88 -4.23
N GLY A 86 27.79 4.22 -4.33
CA GLY A 86 28.93 4.99 -3.88
C GLY A 86 29.03 5.12 -2.35
N PRO A 87 30.16 5.66 -1.82
CA PRO A 87 30.34 5.86 -0.39
C PRO A 87 29.54 7.02 0.20
N ALA A 88 28.71 7.68 -0.62
CA ALA A 88 27.83 8.76 -0.19
C ALA A 88 26.72 8.27 0.77
N GLU A 89 26.12 9.18 1.50
CA GLU A 89 25.02 8.95 2.43
C GLU A 89 23.92 8.08 1.78
N GLN A 90 23.62 6.92 2.37
CA GLN A 90 22.65 5.99 1.80
C GLN A 90 21.24 6.64 1.78
N PRO A 91 20.54 6.61 0.65
CA PRO A 91 19.19 7.14 0.57
C PRO A 91 18.26 6.38 1.53
N PRO A 92 17.18 7.02 2.00
CA PRO A 92 16.24 6.36 2.90
C PRO A 92 15.58 5.16 2.20
N LEU A 93 15.34 4.09 2.97
CA LEU A 93 14.53 2.95 2.52
C LEU A 93 13.12 3.43 2.15
N ARG A 94 12.69 3.20 0.92
CA ARG A 94 11.35 3.55 0.44
C ARG A 94 10.43 2.36 0.63
N LEU A 95 9.65 2.40 1.70
CA LEU A 95 8.76 1.33 2.12
C LEU A 95 7.31 1.67 1.81
N GLY A 96 6.55 0.67 1.40
CA GLY A 96 5.11 0.77 1.27
C GLY A 96 4.42 -0.23 2.18
N ALA A 97 3.32 0.14 2.79
CA ALA A 97 2.54 -0.79 3.60
C ALA A 97 1.04 -0.66 3.34
N SER A 98 0.42 -1.80 3.06
CA SER A 98 -1.03 -1.86 3.12
C SER A 98 -1.49 -1.80 4.58
N THR A 99 -2.77 -1.54 4.79
CA THR A 99 -3.29 -1.07 6.07
C THR A 99 -2.95 -1.99 7.25
N ALA A 100 -3.25 -3.29 7.15
CA ALA A 100 -3.04 -4.21 8.27
C ALA A 100 -1.55 -4.41 8.63
N PRO A 101 -0.64 -4.75 7.70
CA PRO A 101 0.77 -4.85 8.04
C PRO A 101 1.38 -3.52 8.48
N GLY A 102 0.88 -2.39 7.95
CA GLY A 102 1.36 -1.07 8.34
C GLY A 102 0.99 -0.64 9.76
N GLN A 103 -0.06 -1.23 10.33
CA GLN A 103 -0.51 -0.95 11.70
C GLN A 103 0.03 -1.96 12.71
N GLY A 104 -0.08 -3.25 12.39
CA GLY A 104 0.16 -4.31 13.38
C GLY A 104 1.55 -4.96 13.31
N LEU A 105 2.25 -4.88 12.17
CA LEU A 105 3.50 -5.61 11.98
C LEU A 105 4.72 -4.69 11.78
N LEU A 106 4.59 -3.71 10.89
CA LEU A 106 5.72 -2.90 10.46
C LEU A 106 6.35 -2.03 11.55
N PRO A 107 5.60 -1.43 12.51
CA PRO A 107 6.20 -0.63 13.58
C PRO A 107 7.22 -1.39 14.41
N GLU A 108 6.92 -2.64 14.77
CA GLU A 108 7.81 -3.52 15.53
C GLU A 108 9.05 -3.89 14.71
N LEU A 109 8.88 -4.31 13.46
CA LEU A 109 9.97 -4.62 12.53
C LEU A 109 10.91 -3.44 12.31
N LEU A 110 10.37 -2.24 12.15
CA LEU A 110 11.18 -1.02 11.97
C LEU A 110 11.95 -0.67 13.24
N THR A 111 11.30 -0.75 14.39
CA THR A 111 11.95 -0.48 15.68
C THR A 111 13.12 -1.44 15.92
N GLY A 112 12.91 -2.72 15.73
CA GLY A 112 13.96 -3.73 15.89
C GLY A 112 15.08 -3.62 14.86
N PHE A 113 14.76 -3.24 13.60
CA PHE A 113 15.77 -3.00 12.59
C PHE A 113 16.64 -1.78 12.90
N LEU A 114 16.04 -0.67 13.36
CA LEU A 114 16.79 0.55 13.72
C LEU A 114 17.69 0.34 14.94
N GLN A 115 17.35 -0.55 15.86
CA GLN A 115 18.24 -0.93 16.96
C GLN A 115 19.52 -1.63 16.44
N ARG A 116 19.44 -2.37 15.33
CA ARG A 116 20.59 -3.06 14.70
C ARG A 116 21.33 -2.19 13.69
N CYS A 117 20.63 -1.24 13.06
CA CYS A 117 21.13 -0.36 12.01
C CYS A 117 20.70 1.10 12.30
N PRO A 118 21.29 1.78 13.31
CA PRO A 118 20.84 3.10 13.79
C PRO A 118 20.89 4.21 12.73
N ASP A 119 21.82 4.11 11.79
CA ASP A 119 22.00 5.12 10.71
C ASP A 119 20.99 4.95 9.58
N SER A 120 20.12 3.93 9.63
CA SER A 120 19.13 3.69 8.60
C SER A 120 18.01 4.72 8.71
N ARG A 121 17.61 5.25 7.55
CA ARG A 121 16.44 6.14 7.42
C ARG A 121 15.41 5.46 6.54
N TYR A 122 14.13 5.76 6.74
CA TYR A 122 13.07 5.24 5.88
C TYR A 122 11.97 6.28 5.62
N VAL A 123 11.32 6.11 4.47
CA VAL A 123 10.07 6.80 4.11
C VAL A 123 9.02 5.73 3.95
N LEU A 124 7.91 5.84 4.69
CA LEU A 124 6.81 4.91 4.64
C LEU A 124 5.60 5.55 3.94
N LEU A 125 5.18 4.94 2.84
CA LEU A 125 3.93 5.30 2.15
C LEU A 125 2.86 4.26 2.48
N ARG A 126 1.64 4.72 2.74
CA ARG A 126 0.50 3.87 3.10
C ARG A 126 -0.56 3.89 2.00
N GLY A 127 -1.34 2.80 1.93
CA GLY A 127 -2.45 2.66 1.00
C GLY A 127 -3.13 1.31 1.17
N ASP A 128 -3.99 0.93 0.25
CA ASP A 128 -4.43 -0.45 0.07
C ASP A 128 -3.37 -1.29 -0.67
N SER A 129 -3.59 -2.60 -0.82
CA SER A 129 -2.64 -3.46 -1.51
C SER A 129 -2.42 -3.06 -2.96
N ALA A 130 -3.46 -2.65 -3.69
CA ALA A 130 -3.36 -2.23 -5.09
C ALA A 130 -2.54 -0.95 -5.22
N ARG A 131 -2.76 0.02 -4.34
CA ARG A 131 -1.99 1.26 -4.29
C ARG A 131 -0.51 1.00 -4.02
N ILE A 132 -0.18 0.09 -3.10
CA ILE A 132 1.23 -0.26 -2.83
C ILE A 132 1.88 -0.92 -4.05
N HIS A 133 1.17 -1.81 -4.76
CA HIS A 133 1.68 -2.38 -6.01
C HIS A 133 1.93 -1.30 -7.08
N SER A 134 1.00 -0.35 -7.26
CA SER A 134 1.20 0.79 -8.15
C SER A 134 2.42 1.61 -7.76
N LEU A 135 2.58 1.95 -6.48
CA LEU A 135 3.74 2.70 -5.99
C LEU A 135 5.07 1.96 -6.21
N MET A 136 5.08 0.62 -6.15
CA MET A 136 6.27 -0.17 -6.48
C MET A 136 6.58 -0.13 -7.97
N LEU A 137 5.57 -0.19 -8.85
CA LEU A 137 5.77 -0.06 -10.30
C LEU A 137 6.25 1.34 -10.68
N ASP A 138 5.74 2.37 -10.00
CA ASP A 138 6.18 3.75 -10.18
C ASP A 138 7.52 4.03 -9.50
N SER A 139 8.18 3.03 -8.92
CA SER A 139 9.47 3.15 -8.21
C SER A 139 9.46 4.17 -7.04
N ARG A 140 8.28 4.52 -6.54
CA ARG A 140 8.11 5.37 -5.35
C ARG A 140 8.29 4.59 -4.04
N VAL A 141 8.13 3.28 -4.12
CA VAL A 141 8.31 2.30 -3.06
C VAL A 141 9.16 1.16 -3.62
N HIS A 142 10.10 0.67 -2.84
CA HIS A 142 10.99 -0.41 -3.27
C HIS A 142 10.66 -1.74 -2.60
N LEU A 143 10.19 -1.71 -1.36
CA LEU A 143 9.75 -2.86 -0.59
C LEU A 143 8.31 -2.61 -0.10
N GLY A 144 7.41 -3.51 -0.42
CA GLY A 144 5.99 -3.42 -0.08
C GLY A 144 5.56 -4.49 0.92
N PHE A 145 4.82 -4.11 1.95
CA PHE A 145 4.14 -4.99 2.89
C PHE A 145 2.67 -5.07 2.50
N VAL A 146 2.23 -6.18 1.93
CA VAL A 146 0.90 -6.30 1.31
C VAL A 146 0.13 -7.52 1.82
N GLY A 147 -1.19 -7.36 1.95
CA GLY A 147 -2.09 -8.44 2.37
C GLY A 147 -2.66 -9.27 1.22
N ALA A 148 -2.18 -9.08 -0.01
CA ALA A 148 -2.59 -9.84 -1.18
C ALA A 148 -1.46 -9.89 -2.22
N ALA A 149 -1.21 -11.07 -2.80
CA ALA A 149 -0.30 -11.26 -3.93
C ALA A 149 -1.10 -11.08 -5.25
N MET A 150 -1.09 -9.85 -5.79
CA MET A 150 -1.96 -9.48 -6.92
C MET A 150 -1.39 -9.85 -8.29
N ASP A 151 -0.07 -9.81 -8.45
CA ASP A 151 0.58 -10.08 -9.75
C ASP A 151 1.93 -10.81 -9.57
N PRO A 152 1.92 -12.16 -9.46
CA PRO A 152 3.13 -12.95 -9.29
C PRO A 152 4.11 -12.94 -10.48
N ARG A 153 3.69 -12.40 -11.63
CA ARG A 153 4.58 -12.27 -12.80
C ARG A 153 5.46 -11.03 -12.71
N ARG A 154 4.97 -9.98 -12.06
CA ARG A 154 5.64 -8.68 -11.95
C ARG A 154 6.31 -8.45 -10.61
N PHE A 155 5.95 -9.23 -9.59
CA PHE A 155 6.48 -9.08 -8.23
C PHE A 155 6.95 -10.39 -7.63
N VAL A 156 7.99 -10.31 -6.84
CA VAL A 156 8.42 -11.37 -5.93
C VAL A 156 7.66 -11.20 -4.62
N TYR A 157 7.14 -12.28 -4.06
CA TYR A 157 6.40 -12.30 -2.80
C TYR A 157 7.01 -13.30 -1.84
N HIS A 158 7.32 -12.84 -0.64
CA HIS A 158 7.73 -13.69 0.48
C HIS A 158 6.67 -13.59 1.59
N PRO A 159 6.05 -14.70 1.99
CA PRO A 159 5.14 -14.70 3.14
C PRO A 159 5.93 -14.37 4.41
N ILE A 160 5.40 -13.47 5.24
CA ILE A 160 6.07 -12.99 6.44
C ILE A 160 5.21 -13.11 7.70
N ALA A 161 3.90 -13.24 7.57
CA ALA A 161 2.99 -13.46 8.68
C ALA A 161 1.65 -14.02 8.20
N ASN A 162 0.94 -14.69 9.11
CA ASN A 162 -0.47 -15.07 8.96
C ASN A 162 -1.34 -14.07 9.71
N ASP A 163 -2.23 -13.40 9.02
CA ASP A 163 -3.17 -12.42 9.57
C ASP A 163 -4.56 -13.02 9.68
N ARG A 164 -5.08 -13.09 10.90
CA ARG A 164 -6.43 -13.60 11.17
C ARG A 164 -7.47 -12.53 10.87
N LEU A 165 -8.51 -12.89 10.15
CA LEU A 165 -9.69 -12.06 9.96
C LEU A 165 -10.71 -12.36 11.05
N VAL A 166 -11.18 -11.30 11.71
CA VAL A 166 -12.18 -11.37 12.76
C VAL A 166 -13.36 -10.45 12.43
N LEU A 167 -14.56 -10.86 12.83
CA LEU A 167 -15.70 -9.95 12.84
C LEU A 167 -15.61 -9.12 14.13
N ILE A 168 -15.74 -7.81 14.01
CA ILE A 168 -15.83 -6.90 15.16
C ILE A 168 -17.25 -6.39 15.35
N ALA A 169 -17.63 -6.24 16.62
CA ALA A 169 -18.92 -5.72 17.06
C ALA A 169 -18.73 -4.74 18.23
N PRO A 170 -19.67 -3.83 18.50
CA PRO A 170 -19.59 -2.93 19.64
C PRO A 170 -19.71 -3.72 20.97
N ASN A 171 -18.97 -3.30 21.98
CA ASN A 171 -19.06 -3.91 23.33
C ASN A 171 -20.29 -3.41 24.10
N ARG A 172 -21.47 -3.78 23.61
CA ARG A 172 -22.80 -3.51 24.21
C ARG A 172 -23.78 -4.64 23.87
N GLU A 173 -24.80 -4.82 24.67
CA GLU A 173 -25.81 -5.84 24.36
C GLU A 173 -26.44 -5.62 22.98
N PRO A 174 -26.69 -6.74 22.24
CA PRO A 174 -26.65 -8.14 22.69
C PRO A 174 -25.27 -8.85 22.51
N TYR A 175 -24.23 -8.18 21.99
CA TYR A 175 -22.98 -8.83 21.55
C TYR A 175 -22.20 -9.53 22.66
N PRO A 176 -22.04 -8.99 23.91
CA PRO A 176 -21.38 -9.71 24.98
C PRO A 176 -22.08 -11.03 25.33
N THR A 177 -23.40 -11.03 25.28
CA THR A 177 -24.21 -12.25 25.53
C THR A 177 -24.04 -13.26 24.39
N LEU A 178 -24.05 -12.81 23.12
CA LEU A 178 -23.83 -13.67 21.95
C LEU A 178 -22.40 -14.27 21.94
N GLN A 179 -21.41 -13.51 22.38
CA GLN A 179 -20.03 -13.99 22.50
C GLN A 179 -19.92 -15.09 23.57
N ARG A 180 -20.56 -14.90 24.73
CA ARG A 180 -20.59 -15.94 25.80
C ARG A 180 -21.32 -17.21 25.35
N GLN A 181 -22.30 -17.09 24.46
CA GLN A 181 -23.03 -18.23 23.87
C GLN A 181 -22.23 -18.92 22.74
N GLY A 182 -21.06 -18.41 22.38
CA GLY A 182 -20.23 -18.99 21.32
C GLY A 182 -20.79 -18.81 19.92
N VAL A 183 -21.60 -17.76 19.67
CA VAL A 183 -22.10 -17.42 18.34
C VAL A 183 -20.94 -17.09 17.41
N SER A 184 -20.90 -17.71 16.23
CA SER A 184 -19.83 -17.46 15.26
C SER A 184 -19.95 -16.09 14.59
N GLY A 185 -18.81 -15.52 14.18
CA GLY A 185 -18.80 -14.29 13.40
C GLY A 185 -19.53 -14.44 12.07
N LEU A 186 -19.53 -15.62 11.46
CA LEU A 186 -20.28 -15.88 10.23
C LEU A 186 -21.80 -15.74 10.43
N THR A 187 -22.32 -16.22 11.56
CA THR A 187 -23.74 -16.03 11.92
C THR A 187 -24.06 -14.55 12.05
N LEU A 188 -23.24 -13.80 12.76
CA LEU A 188 -23.43 -12.35 12.91
C LEU A 188 -23.31 -11.61 11.57
N LEU A 189 -22.36 -12.00 10.74
CA LEU A 189 -22.13 -11.41 9.42
C LEU A 189 -23.37 -11.52 8.51
N THR A 190 -24.14 -12.61 8.62
CA THR A 190 -25.34 -12.83 7.82
C THR A 190 -26.60 -12.19 8.40
N GLN A 191 -26.61 -11.86 9.69
CA GLN A 191 -27.79 -11.37 10.41
C GLN A 191 -27.73 -9.88 10.77
N GLN A 192 -26.53 -9.28 10.80
CA GLN A 192 -26.36 -7.92 11.25
C GLN A 192 -26.04 -6.97 10.10
N PRO A 193 -26.32 -5.66 10.24
CA PRO A 193 -25.86 -4.65 9.30
C PRO A 193 -24.35 -4.69 9.15
N LEU A 194 -23.84 -4.79 7.92
CA LEU A 194 -22.44 -4.92 7.61
C LEU A 194 -21.83 -3.61 7.10
N ILE A 195 -20.74 -3.19 7.71
CA ILE A 195 -19.85 -2.16 7.20
C ILE A 195 -18.77 -2.86 6.36
N ARG A 196 -18.74 -2.57 5.07
CA ARG A 196 -17.74 -3.13 4.14
C ARG A 196 -16.52 -2.24 4.03
N ARG A 197 -15.40 -2.88 3.71
CA ARG A 197 -14.21 -2.18 3.20
C ARG A 197 -14.38 -1.89 1.70
N GLU A 198 -13.58 -0.97 1.21
CA GLU A 198 -13.47 -0.61 -0.22
C GLU A 198 -13.09 -1.82 -1.10
N PRO A 199 -13.43 -1.83 -2.41
CA PRO A 199 -13.18 -2.98 -3.29
C PRO A 199 -11.70 -3.39 -3.42
N ALA A 200 -10.78 -2.43 -3.34
CA ALA A 200 -9.33 -2.66 -3.43
C ALA A 200 -8.71 -3.19 -2.13
N SER A 201 -9.49 -3.31 -1.05
CA SER A 201 -9.03 -3.81 0.25
C SER A 201 -8.70 -5.30 0.19
N GLY A 202 -7.50 -5.69 0.58
CA GLY A 202 -7.13 -7.09 0.75
C GLY A 202 -7.98 -7.82 1.80
N THR A 203 -8.50 -7.11 2.82
CA THR A 203 -9.44 -7.67 3.81
C THR A 203 -10.76 -8.05 3.15
N ARG A 204 -11.32 -7.15 2.31
CA ARG A 204 -12.56 -7.43 1.57
C ARG A 204 -12.39 -8.60 0.61
N GLN A 205 -11.31 -8.62 -0.18
CA GLN A 205 -11.04 -9.72 -1.10
C GLN A 205 -10.94 -11.07 -0.37
N SER A 206 -10.21 -11.11 0.75
CA SER A 206 -10.07 -12.33 1.54
C SER A 206 -11.40 -12.79 2.15
N LEU A 207 -12.26 -11.86 2.59
CA LEU A 207 -13.61 -12.17 3.07
C LEU A 207 -14.48 -12.71 1.95
N GLU A 208 -14.49 -12.08 0.78
CA GLU A 208 -15.28 -12.52 -0.38
C GLU A 208 -14.84 -13.90 -0.87
N ASP A 209 -13.53 -14.19 -0.85
CA ASP A 209 -12.98 -15.52 -1.16
C ASP A 209 -13.41 -16.59 -0.13
N TYR A 210 -13.43 -16.22 1.15
CA TYR A 210 -13.91 -17.09 2.20
C TYR A 210 -15.42 -17.39 2.04
N LEU A 211 -16.24 -16.36 1.81
CA LEU A 211 -17.67 -16.50 1.60
C LEU A 211 -17.99 -17.38 0.38
N ARG A 212 -17.27 -17.18 -0.72
CA ARG A 212 -17.43 -17.99 -1.93
C ARG A 212 -17.14 -19.47 -1.66
N ARG A 213 -16.06 -19.76 -0.93
CA ARG A 213 -15.72 -21.15 -0.53
C ARG A 213 -16.74 -21.75 0.43
N SER A 214 -17.39 -20.91 1.25
CA SER A 214 -18.47 -21.32 2.16
C SER A 214 -19.85 -21.39 1.50
N GLY A 215 -19.96 -21.14 0.19
CA GLY A 215 -21.23 -21.16 -0.54
C GLY A 215 -22.16 -19.98 -0.24
N ILE A 216 -21.63 -18.90 0.33
CA ILE A 216 -22.39 -17.70 0.70
C ILE A 216 -22.15 -16.61 -0.34
N ALA A 217 -23.22 -16.12 -0.95
CA ALA A 217 -23.16 -15.02 -1.90
C ALA A 217 -22.99 -13.69 -1.15
N ALA A 218 -21.91 -12.96 -1.48
CA ALA A 218 -21.58 -11.72 -0.76
C ALA A 218 -22.59 -10.58 -0.99
N ASP A 219 -23.37 -10.64 -2.05
CA ASP A 219 -24.47 -9.70 -2.36
C ASP A 219 -25.71 -9.89 -1.46
N ARG A 220 -25.84 -11.05 -0.81
CA ARG A 220 -26.91 -11.32 0.16
C ARG A 220 -26.66 -10.72 1.55
N LEU A 221 -25.47 -10.22 1.80
CA LEU A 221 -25.14 -9.56 3.07
C LEU A 221 -25.77 -8.16 3.10
N HIS A 222 -26.38 -7.82 4.24
CA HIS A 222 -27.00 -6.51 4.46
C HIS A 222 -25.92 -5.43 4.66
N SER A 223 -25.36 -4.90 3.56
CA SER A 223 -24.38 -3.83 3.60
C SER A 223 -25.04 -2.48 3.83
N VAL A 224 -24.63 -1.76 4.88
CA VAL A 224 -25.16 -0.43 5.26
C VAL A 224 -24.17 0.70 4.98
N ALA A 225 -22.87 0.39 4.86
CA ALA A 225 -21.84 1.38 4.55
C ALA A 225 -20.64 0.73 3.86
N GLU A 226 -19.91 1.52 3.09
CA GLU A 226 -18.58 1.21 2.57
C GLU A 226 -17.59 2.26 3.08
N ILE A 227 -16.52 1.83 3.75
CA ILE A 227 -15.54 2.69 4.42
C ILE A 227 -14.13 2.20 4.08
N ASP A 228 -13.23 3.13 3.71
CA ASP A 228 -11.91 2.83 3.18
C ASP A 228 -10.79 2.73 4.24
N THR A 229 -10.98 3.28 5.44
CA THR A 229 -9.99 3.19 6.51
C THR A 229 -10.43 2.27 7.64
N PRO A 230 -9.55 1.41 8.19
CA PRO A 230 -9.87 0.60 9.36
C PRO A 230 -10.21 1.44 10.59
N GLU A 231 -9.61 2.61 10.74
CA GLU A 231 -9.87 3.53 11.84
C GLU A 231 -11.33 3.97 11.84
N ASP A 232 -11.85 4.39 10.68
CA ASP A 232 -13.24 4.82 10.54
C ASP A 232 -14.21 3.63 10.64
N VAL A 233 -13.83 2.46 10.12
CA VAL A 233 -14.58 1.21 10.33
C VAL A 233 -14.72 0.90 11.81
N LYS A 234 -13.61 0.91 12.58
CA LYS A 234 -13.63 0.68 14.03
C LYS A 234 -14.49 1.70 14.74
N ALA A 235 -14.36 2.98 14.40
CA ALA A 235 -15.16 4.05 14.97
C ALA A 235 -16.66 3.91 14.66
N ALA A 236 -17.03 3.52 13.45
CA ALA A 236 -18.41 3.29 13.05
C ALA A 236 -19.03 2.08 13.78
N VAL A 237 -18.26 0.98 13.93
CA VAL A 237 -18.68 -0.19 14.72
C VAL A 237 -18.88 0.18 16.18
N GLN A 238 -17.94 0.90 16.81
CA GLN A 238 -18.07 1.36 18.21
C GLN A 238 -19.33 2.16 18.43
N ARG A 239 -19.73 3.00 17.47
CA ARG A 239 -20.97 3.79 17.51
C ARG A 239 -22.24 2.99 17.19
N GLY A 240 -22.06 1.72 16.75
CA GLY A 240 -23.15 0.78 16.48
C GLY A 240 -23.82 0.93 15.14
N LEU A 241 -23.12 1.43 14.13
CA LEU A 241 -23.63 1.46 12.75
C LEU A 241 -23.84 0.04 12.20
N GLY A 242 -23.06 -0.93 12.70
CA GLY A 242 -23.12 -2.33 12.27
C GLY A 242 -21.92 -3.12 12.79
N VAL A 243 -21.68 -4.26 12.17
CA VAL A 243 -20.51 -5.10 12.38
C VAL A 243 -19.57 -4.98 11.17
N ALA A 244 -18.31 -5.36 11.32
CA ALA A 244 -17.34 -5.36 10.22
C ALA A 244 -16.37 -6.52 10.34
N VAL A 245 -15.82 -6.97 9.21
CA VAL A 245 -14.69 -7.90 9.21
C VAL A 245 -13.41 -7.11 9.00
N ILE A 246 -12.43 -7.34 9.87
CA ILE A 246 -11.15 -6.62 9.90
C ILE A 246 -10.01 -7.59 10.23
N SER A 247 -8.78 -7.17 9.99
CA SER A 247 -7.57 -7.82 10.46
C SER A 247 -7.48 -7.79 11.99
N ALA A 248 -7.17 -8.91 12.62
CA ALA A 248 -6.92 -8.96 14.05
C ALA A 248 -5.75 -8.04 14.45
N LEU A 249 -4.73 -7.90 13.60
CA LEU A 249 -3.60 -7.00 13.82
C LEU A 249 -4.02 -5.51 13.90
N ALA A 250 -5.11 -5.14 13.23
CA ALA A 250 -5.57 -3.74 13.16
C ALA A 250 -6.51 -3.36 14.30
N VAL A 251 -6.91 -4.29 15.20
CA VAL A 251 -7.94 -4.06 16.22
C VAL A 251 -7.48 -4.41 17.64
N GLN A 252 -6.22 -4.77 17.81
CA GLN A 252 -5.67 -5.24 19.11
C GLN A 252 -5.87 -4.22 20.25
N GLU A 253 -5.64 -2.94 19.99
CA GLU A 253 -5.78 -1.89 21.00
C GLU A 253 -7.23 -1.73 21.47
N GLU A 254 -8.19 -1.74 20.54
CA GLU A 254 -9.61 -1.62 20.89
C GLU A 254 -10.15 -2.83 21.63
N LEU A 255 -9.66 -4.02 21.29
CA LEU A 255 -10.01 -5.26 22.02
C LEU A 255 -9.43 -5.25 23.42
N ALA A 256 -8.15 -4.89 23.58
CA ALA A 256 -7.49 -4.77 24.87
C ALA A 256 -8.15 -3.72 25.77
N ALA A 257 -8.59 -2.59 25.16
CA ALA A 257 -9.31 -1.53 25.87
C ALA A 257 -10.81 -1.85 26.13
N GLY A 258 -11.31 -3.02 25.68
CA GLY A 258 -12.71 -3.40 25.83
C GLY A 258 -13.70 -2.51 25.06
N LYS A 259 -13.24 -1.78 24.04
CA LYS A 259 -14.09 -0.89 23.24
C LYS A 259 -14.87 -1.66 22.17
N LEU A 260 -14.32 -2.75 21.69
CA LEU A 260 -14.89 -3.65 20.71
C LEU A 260 -14.83 -5.10 21.20
N LEU A 261 -15.67 -5.94 20.63
CA LEU A 261 -15.62 -7.39 20.75
C LEU A 261 -15.22 -8.00 19.42
N SER A 262 -14.51 -9.13 19.45
CA SER A 262 -14.18 -9.89 18.25
C SER A 262 -14.85 -11.26 18.29
N PHE A 263 -15.25 -11.73 17.09
CA PHE A 263 -15.82 -13.04 16.87
C PHE A 263 -15.06 -13.73 15.74
N ASP A 264 -14.71 -14.98 15.95
CA ASP A 264 -14.14 -15.79 14.89
C ASP A 264 -15.18 -16.08 13.82
N LEU A 265 -14.83 -15.93 12.56
CA LEU A 265 -15.75 -16.20 11.45
C LEU A 265 -16.17 -17.66 11.45
N ASP A 266 -15.24 -18.58 11.69
CA ASP A 266 -15.52 -19.99 11.92
C ASP A 266 -14.54 -20.57 12.98
N ARG A 267 -14.73 -21.87 13.31
CA ARG A 267 -13.93 -22.54 14.33
C ARG A 267 -12.46 -22.72 13.96
N SER A 268 -12.14 -22.82 12.68
CA SER A 268 -10.76 -22.97 12.17
C SER A 268 -10.04 -21.63 12.04
N GLY A 269 -10.76 -20.53 12.11
CA GLY A 269 -10.27 -19.19 11.82
C GLY A 269 -10.15 -18.93 10.31
N VAL A 270 -10.26 -17.68 9.91
CA VAL A 270 -10.03 -17.25 8.53
C VAL A 270 -8.73 -16.47 8.51
N PHE A 271 -7.75 -17.00 7.79
CA PHE A 271 -6.42 -16.41 7.71
C PHE A 271 -6.12 -15.95 6.29
N ARG A 272 -5.31 -14.91 6.18
CA ARG A 272 -4.65 -14.49 4.96
C ARG A 272 -3.16 -14.33 5.21
N ARG A 273 -2.37 -14.46 4.16
CA ARG A 273 -0.93 -14.21 4.24
C ARG A 273 -0.63 -12.73 4.07
N ILE A 274 0.29 -12.23 4.85
CA ILE A 274 0.96 -10.95 4.63
C ILE A 274 2.28 -11.25 3.94
N TYR A 275 2.62 -10.44 2.96
CA TYR A 275 3.81 -10.61 2.14
C TYR A 275 4.71 -9.39 2.23
N LEU A 276 6.02 -9.64 2.26
CA LEU A 276 7.03 -8.71 1.80
C LEU A 276 7.15 -8.89 0.28
N ALA A 277 7.05 -7.81 -0.48
CA ALA A 277 7.06 -7.84 -1.93
C ALA A 277 7.98 -6.77 -2.52
N TRP A 278 8.53 -7.06 -3.71
CA TRP A 278 9.26 -6.09 -4.53
C TRP A 278 9.14 -6.45 -6.03
N PRO A 279 9.38 -5.50 -6.97
CA PRO A 279 9.26 -5.77 -8.40
C PRO A 279 10.25 -6.84 -8.86
N ALA A 280 9.76 -7.83 -9.63
CA ALA A 280 10.58 -8.86 -10.24
C ALA A 280 11.58 -8.20 -11.23
N GLY A 281 12.83 -8.69 -11.24
CA GLY A 281 13.87 -8.13 -12.11
C GLY A 281 14.52 -6.82 -11.62
N CYS A 282 14.07 -6.26 -10.48
CA CYS A 282 14.74 -5.16 -9.82
C CYS A 282 15.59 -5.68 -8.65
N PRO A 283 16.92 -5.76 -8.77
CA PRO A 283 17.78 -6.21 -7.67
C PRO A 283 17.68 -5.24 -6.51
N LEU A 284 17.59 -5.77 -5.29
CA LEU A 284 17.61 -4.95 -4.08
C LEU A 284 19.02 -4.35 -3.86
N THR A 285 19.07 -3.09 -3.46
CA THR A 285 20.30 -2.46 -2.97
C THR A 285 20.80 -3.16 -1.69
N ALA A 286 22.05 -2.93 -1.28
CA ALA A 286 22.59 -3.53 -0.07
C ALA A 286 21.76 -3.19 1.19
N ALA A 287 21.25 -1.95 1.29
CA ALA A 287 20.40 -1.52 2.41
C ALA A 287 19.02 -2.20 2.37
N GLU A 288 18.37 -2.25 1.20
CA GLU A 288 17.08 -2.92 1.01
C GLU A 288 17.19 -4.42 1.28
N ARG A 289 18.27 -5.06 0.83
CA ARG A 289 18.53 -6.48 1.10
C ARG A 289 18.70 -6.74 2.59
N ARG A 290 19.53 -5.95 3.29
CA ARG A 290 19.68 -6.08 4.75
C ARG A 290 18.36 -5.98 5.48
N PHE A 291 17.49 -5.03 5.08
CA PHE A 291 16.17 -4.89 5.68
C PHE A 291 15.26 -6.06 5.32
N ALA A 292 15.25 -6.50 4.06
CA ALA A 292 14.47 -7.66 3.63
C ALA A 292 14.90 -8.94 4.36
N ASP A 293 16.21 -9.20 4.46
CA ASP A 293 16.76 -10.37 5.18
C ASP A 293 16.39 -10.32 6.66
N TYR A 294 16.43 -9.12 7.27
CA TYR A 294 15.98 -8.91 8.65
C TYR A 294 14.49 -9.27 8.80
N VAL A 295 13.63 -8.76 7.94
CA VAL A 295 12.18 -9.07 7.97
C VAL A 295 11.94 -10.57 7.79
N LEU A 296 12.60 -11.20 6.81
CA LEU A 296 12.46 -12.63 6.54
C LEU A 296 12.98 -13.51 7.68
N SER A 297 14.01 -13.05 8.41
CA SER A 297 14.49 -13.77 9.59
C SER A 297 13.56 -13.68 10.81
N HIS A 298 12.59 -12.75 10.80
CA HIS A 298 11.57 -12.56 11.83
C HIS A 298 10.19 -13.01 11.35
N ALA A 299 10.10 -13.54 10.12
CA ALA A 299 8.86 -14.14 9.63
C ALA A 299 8.49 -15.35 10.51
N GLU A 300 7.22 -15.49 10.85
CA GLU A 300 6.70 -16.68 11.52
C GLU A 300 7.01 -17.89 10.65
N SER A 301 7.79 -18.81 11.20
CA SER A 301 7.96 -20.13 10.60
C SER A 301 6.62 -20.86 10.65
N GLU A 302 6.13 -21.32 9.50
CA GLU A 302 4.90 -22.13 9.39
C GLU A 302 4.95 -23.39 10.22
#